data_32fafa372f3a089ac4537213740e1fe0
#
_entry.id   32fafa372f3a089ac4537213740e1fe0
#
_cell.length_a   1.000
_cell.length_b   1.000
_cell.length_c   1.000
_cell.angle_alpha   90.00
_cell.angle_beta   90.00
_cell.angle_gamma   90.00
#
_symmetry.space_group_name_H-M   'P 1'
#
loop_
_entity.id
_entity.type
_entity.pdbx_description
1 polymer ?
#
loop_
_entity_poly.entity_id
_entity_poly.type
_entity_poly.pdbx_seq_one_letter_code
_entity_poly.pdbx_strand_id
1 'polypeptide(L)'
;PYIGAKTSELDFAHYALVLERYIRIFPAVPEMRSHELSLALEKAIRDNGGEVFYNCEVTKLLFDGEKVCGAAVGNTQWYADHIVLNCFPTTAYSQLIEASKIPKKAVMLDNARQIGSLFFTVYLGLNRSCDELGIGDYSVFLFDSPDAGKQYDTLNDTEHSFVIVNCLNKVVPDASPKGTCMLFLTTMLTENAWGDVKPEAYKKVKNRIAKRMIETYEHKLGISVSPYI
;
A
#
# COMPACT_ATOMS: atom_id res chain seq x y z
N PRO A 1 1.71 14.62 7.17
CA PRO A 1 1.78 13.89 5.89
C PRO A 1 1.51 12.40 6.03
N TYR A 2 1.99 11.74 7.08
CA TYR A 2 1.80 10.30 7.32
C TYR A 2 0.36 9.80 7.27
N ILE A 3 -0.58 10.64 7.65
CA ILE A 3 -1.99 10.26 7.81
C ILE A 3 -2.78 10.60 6.55
N GLY A 4 -2.20 11.34 5.60
CA GLY A 4 -2.87 11.75 4.36
C GLY A 4 -4.07 12.67 4.59
N ALA A 5 -4.09 13.41 5.71
CA ALA A 5 -5.14 14.37 6.05
C ALA A 5 -4.54 15.75 6.35
N LYS A 6 -5.30 16.80 6.09
CA LYS A 6 -4.92 18.16 6.48
C LYS A 6 -4.88 18.27 8.00
N THR A 7 -3.97 19.09 8.52
CA THR A 7 -3.87 19.34 9.97
C THR A 7 -5.15 19.94 10.54
N SER A 8 -5.89 20.70 9.74
CA SER A 8 -7.19 21.30 10.12
C SER A 8 -8.36 20.29 10.17
N GLU A 9 -8.19 19.14 9.54
CA GLU A 9 -9.22 18.10 9.42
C GLU A 9 -8.89 16.85 10.25
N LEU A 10 -7.65 16.80 10.77
CA LEU A 10 -7.18 15.66 11.53
C LEU A 10 -7.71 15.74 12.97
N ASP A 11 -8.42 14.71 13.40
CA ASP A 11 -8.83 14.54 14.78
C ASP A 11 -7.61 14.44 15.72
N PHE A 12 -7.63 15.27 16.78
CA PHE A 12 -6.50 15.32 17.72
C PHE A 12 -6.26 13.99 18.44
N ALA A 13 -7.33 13.27 18.80
CA ALA A 13 -7.18 11.99 19.49
C ALA A 13 -6.52 10.95 18.60
N HIS A 14 -6.87 10.94 17.31
CA HIS A 14 -6.22 10.10 16.31
C HIS A 14 -4.73 10.45 16.14
N TYR A 15 -4.42 11.74 16.02
CA TYR A 15 -3.03 12.20 15.93
C TYR A 15 -2.22 11.82 17.17
N ALA A 16 -2.77 12.07 18.36
CA ALA A 16 -2.12 11.75 19.63
C ALA A 16 -1.86 10.24 19.78
N LEU A 17 -2.81 9.39 19.36
CA LEU A 17 -2.65 7.95 19.36
C LEU A 17 -1.51 7.49 18.44
N VAL A 18 -1.43 8.04 17.22
CA VAL A 18 -0.35 7.71 16.27
C VAL A 18 1.01 8.13 16.85
N LEU A 19 1.09 9.34 17.40
CA LEU A 19 2.32 9.85 17.99
C LEU A 19 2.75 9.02 19.22
N GLU A 20 1.80 8.67 20.08
CA GLU A 20 2.05 7.81 21.25
C GLU A 20 2.61 6.45 20.82
N ARG A 21 2.03 5.82 19.80
CA ARG A 21 2.52 4.56 19.24
C ARG A 21 3.94 4.68 18.71
N TYR A 22 4.25 5.77 18.02
CA TYR A 22 5.61 6.04 17.54
C TYR A 22 6.63 6.15 18.67
N ILE A 23 6.26 6.83 19.78
CA ILE A 23 7.16 7.09 20.92
C ILE A 23 7.31 5.83 21.80
N ARG A 24 6.22 5.09 22.06
CA ARG A 24 6.23 3.98 23.00
C ARG A 24 6.61 2.63 22.40
N ILE A 25 6.15 2.35 21.20
CA ILE A 25 6.29 1.01 20.59
C ILE A 25 7.49 0.99 19.63
N PHE A 26 7.83 2.13 19.04
CA PHE A 26 8.78 2.32 17.94
C PHE A 26 8.36 1.57 16.65
N PRO A 27 8.59 2.18 15.49
CA PRO A 27 8.41 1.49 14.21
C PRO A 27 9.38 0.31 14.11
N ALA A 28 8.88 -0.81 13.67
CA ALA A 28 9.68 -2.01 13.44
C ALA A 28 9.30 -2.64 12.10
N VAL A 29 10.26 -3.33 11.50
CA VAL A 29 10.03 -4.18 10.34
C VAL A 29 10.25 -5.64 10.76
N PRO A 30 9.51 -6.60 10.18
CA PRO A 30 9.78 -8.01 10.42
C PRO A 30 11.21 -8.36 10.01
N GLU A 31 11.94 -9.09 10.84
CA GLU A 31 13.33 -9.49 10.56
C GLU A 31 13.46 -10.19 9.21
N MET A 32 12.52 -11.06 8.88
CA MET A 32 12.47 -11.80 7.62
C MET A 32 11.59 -11.12 6.57
N ARG A 33 11.32 -9.83 6.69
CA ARG A 33 10.48 -9.02 5.80
C ARG A 33 8.97 -9.34 5.87
N SER A 34 8.16 -8.56 5.20
CA SER A 34 6.68 -8.70 5.25
C SER A 34 6.17 -10.00 4.62
N HIS A 35 6.88 -10.56 3.63
CA HIS A 35 6.50 -11.83 3.03
C HIS A 35 6.55 -12.97 4.06
N GLU A 36 7.60 -13.02 4.89
CA GLU A 36 7.75 -14.03 5.95
C GLU A 36 6.65 -13.92 7.01
N LEU A 37 6.16 -12.70 7.29
CA LEU A 37 4.99 -12.54 8.16
C LEU A 37 3.76 -13.24 7.57
N SER A 38 3.54 -13.11 6.26
CA SER A 38 2.43 -13.78 5.57
C SER A 38 2.60 -15.31 5.62
N LEU A 39 3.81 -15.80 5.41
CA LEU A 39 4.11 -17.25 5.52
C LEU A 39 3.93 -17.78 6.94
N ALA A 40 4.30 -16.99 7.95
CA ALA A 40 4.07 -17.36 9.35
C ALA A 40 2.58 -17.45 9.69
N LEU A 41 1.76 -16.54 9.17
CA LEU A 41 0.31 -16.58 9.33
C LEU A 41 -0.29 -17.79 8.58
N GLU A 42 0.15 -18.07 7.36
CA GLU A 42 -0.27 -19.28 6.63
C GLU A 42 0.09 -20.55 7.42
N LYS A 43 1.32 -20.62 7.92
CA LYS A 43 1.75 -21.75 8.75
C LYS A 43 0.83 -21.90 9.97
N ALA A 44 0.50 -20.81 10.66
CA ALA A 44 -0.40 -20.86 11.79
C ALA A 44 -1.80 -21.37 11.43
N ILE A 45 -2.33 -20.99 10.28
CA ILE A 45 -3.61 -21.51 9.77
C ILE A 45 -3.52 -23.02 9.58
N ARG A 46 -2.49 -23.52 8.91
CA ARG A 46 -2.30 -24.96 8.63
C ARG A 46 -2.05 -25.77 9.89
N ASP A 47 -1.25 -25.26 10.81
CA ASP A 47 -0.95 -25.91 12.09
C ASP A 47 -2.22 -26.08 12.96
N ASN A 48 -3.23 -25.22 12.76
CA ASN A 48 -4.52 -25.30 13.42
C ASN A 48 -5.59 -26.06 12.60
N GLY A 49 -5.19 -26.81 11.58
CA GLY A 49 -6.08 -27.62 10.75
C GLY A 49 -6.83 -26.86 9.67
N GLY A 50 -6.48 -25.60 9.44
CA GLY A 50 -7.03 -24.83 8.33
C GLY A 50 -6.32 -25.12 7.01
N GLU A 51 -6.96 -24.73 5.92
CA GLU A 51 -6.42 -24.88 4.56
C GLU A 51 -6.27 -23.51 3.88
N VAL A 52 -5.26 -23.37 3.03
CA VAL A 52 -5.00 -22.18 2.22
C VAL A 52 -4.89 -22.62 0.77
N PHE A 53 -5.70 -22.02 -0.07
CA PHE A 53 -5.74 -22.29 -1.51
C PHE A 53 -5.31 -21.04 -2.28
N TYR A 54 -4.36 -21.20 -3.19
CA TYR A 54 -3.89 -20.15 -4.08
C TYR A 54 -4.50 -20.29 -5.47
N ASN A 55 -4.50 -19.20 -6.23
CA ASN A 55 -5.06 -19.15 -7.57
C ASN A 55 -6.54 -19.61 -7.64
N CYS A 56 -7.27 -19.34 -6.56
CA CYS A 56 -8.67 -19.73 -6.38
C CYS A 56 -9.51 -18.44 -6.30
N GLU A 57 -9.84 -17.86 -7.45
CA GLU A 57 -10.68 -16.68 -7.51
C GLU A 57 -12.12 -17.02 -7.14
N VAL A 58 -12.62 -16.39 -6.07
CA VAL A 58 -14.03 -16.47 -5.70
C VAL A 58 -14.86 -15.65 -6.67
N THR A 59 -15.77 -16.30 -7.37
CA THR A 59 -16.59 -15.69 -8.41
C THR A 59 -18.00 -15.33 -7.94
N LYS A 60 -18.47 -15.96 -6.85
CA LYS A 60 -19.82 -15.74 -6.32
C LYS A 60 -19.90 -16.14 -4.85
N LEU A 61 -20.71 -15.41 -4.06
CA LEU A 61 -21.18 -15.87 -2.74
C LEU A 61 -22.48 -16.69 -2.89
N LEU A 62 -22.58 -17.74 -2.09
CA LEU A 62 -23.74 -18.62 -2.04
C LEU A 62 -24.66 -18.21 -0.92
N PHE A 63 -25.97 -18.30 -1.17
CA PHE A 63 -27.01 -17.92 -0.21
C PHE A 63 -27.98 -19.07 0.03
N ASP A 64 -28.37 -19.23 1.28
CA ASP A 64 -29.56 -19.98 1.70
C ASP A 64 -30.58 -18.97 2.24
N GLY A 65 -31.62 -18.72 1.46
CA GLY A 65 -32.51 -17.59 1.72
C GLY A 65 -31.78 -16.26 1.69
N GLU A 66 -31.76 -15.57 2.83
CA GLU A 66 -31.07 -14.28 3.03
C GLU A 66 -29.68 -14.42 3.67
N LYS A 67 -29.30 -15.64 4.10
CA LYS A 67 -28.03 -15.89 4.78
C LYS A 67 -26.96 -16.33 3.78
N VAL A 68 -25.77 -15.72 3.88
CA VAL A 68 -24.60 -16.22 3.17
C VAL A 68 -24.20 -17.56 3.79
N CYS A 69 -24.01 -18.58 2.96
CA CYS A 69 -23.68 -19.94 3.39
C CYS A 69 -22.44 -20.51 2.74
N GLY A 70 -21.83 -19.81 1.77
CA GLY A 70 -20.66 -20.32 1.08
C GLY A 70 -20.12 -19.40 0.01
N ALA A 71 -19.14 -19.90 -0.74
CA ALA A 71 -18.53 -19.24 -1.88
C ALA A 71 -18.29 -20.23 -3.02
N ALA A 72 -18.29 -19.75 -4.26
CA ALA A 72 -18.00 -20.53 -5.45
C ALA A 72 -16.66 -20.11 -6.07
N VAL A 73 -15.88 -21.10 -6.48
CA VAL A 73 -14.64 -20.96 -7.24
C VAL A 73 -14.78 -21.81 -8.50
N GLY A 74 -15.09 -21.20 -9.63
CA GLY A 74 -15.47 -21.92 -10.84
C GLY A 74 -16.69 -22.80 -10.59
N ASN A 75 -16.57 -24.11 -10.80
CA ASN A 75 -17.64 -25.10 -10.58
C ASN A 75 -17.62 -25.70 -9.16
N THR A 76 -16.66 -25.35 -8.32
CA THR A 76 -16.54 -25.87 -6.95
C THR A 76 -17.25 -24.94 -5.98
N GLN A 77 -18.01 -25.49 -5.05
CA GLN A 77 -18.72 -24.75 -4.01
C GLN A 77 -18.15 -25.12 -2.64
N TRP A 78 -17.89 -24.10 -1.83
CA TRP A 78 -17.39 -24.22 -0.47
C TRP A 78 -18.43 -23.65 0.49
N TYR A 79 -18.75 -24.37 1.55
CA TYR A 79 -19.76 -23.98 2.52
C TYR A 79 -19.12 -23.69 3.87
N ALA A 80 -19.62 -22.68 4.57
CA ALA A 80 -19.16 -22.29 5.90
C ALA A 80 -20.26 -21.52 6.64
N ASP A 81 -20.22 -21.58 7.97
CA ASP A 81 -21.13 -20.81 8.83
C ASP A 81 -20.84 -19.31 8.81
N HIS A 82 -19.57 -18.94 8.59
CA HIS A 82 -19.09 -17.56 8.55
C HIS A 82 -18.19 -17.35 7.36
N ILE A 83 -18.38 -16.23 6.67
CA ILE A 83 -17.55 -15.80 5.53
C ILE A 83 -16.92 -14.45 5.87
N VAL A 84 -15.61 -14.36 5.80
CA VAL A 84 -14.86 -13.10 5.94
C VAL A 84 -14.36 -12.65 4.57
N LEU A 85 -14.72 -11.44 4.16
CA LEU A 85 -14.28 -10.85 2.90
C LEU A 85 -13.19 -9.82 3.18
N ASN A 86 -12.00 -10.04 2.61
CA ASN A 86 -10.90 -9.07 2.60
C ASN A 86 -10.71 -8.48 1.20
N CYS A 87 -11.77 -7.96 0.63
CA CYS A 87 -11.79 -7.22 -0.63
C CYS A 87 -12.53 -5.89 -0.45
N PHE A 88 -12.44 -4.99 -1.44
CA PHE A 88 -13.24 -3.78 -1.41
C PHE A 88 -14.73 -4.12 -1.37
N PRO A 89 -15.54 -3.44 -0.55
CA PRO A 89 -16.99 -3.64 -0.52
C PRO A 89 -17.64 -3.47 -1.89
N THR A 90 -17.15 -2.51 -2.68
CA THR A 90 -17.59 -2.30 -4.06
C THR A 90 -17.40 -3.55 -4.92
N THR A 91 -16.27 -4.24 -4.80
CA THR A 91 -16.03 -5.53 -5.49
C THR A 91 -17.00 -6.60 -5.01
N ALA A 92 -17.21 -6.72 -3.69
CA ALA A 92 -18.15 -7.67 -3.13
C ALA A 92 -19.58 -7.44 -3.68
N TYR A 93 -20.04 -6.19 -3.66
CA TYR A 93 -21.40 -5.84 -4.10
C TYR A 93 -21.60 -5.89 -5.61
N SER A 94 -20.58 -5.54 -6.40
CA SER A 94 -20.72 -5.53 -7.86
C SER A 94 -20.45 -6.88 -8.53
N GLN A 95 -19.70 -7.77 -7.88
CA GLN A 95 -19.21 -8.99 -8.53
C GLN A 95 -19.61 -10.29 -7.82
N LEU A 96 -19.64 -10.29 -6.47
CA LEU A 96 -19.79 -11.53 -5.70
C LEU A 96 -21.20 -11.77 -5.19
N ILE A 97 -22.03 -10.73 -5.07
CA ILE A 97 -23.36 -10.78 -4.47
C ILE A 97 -24.40 -10.41 -5.53
N GLU A 98 -25.47 -11.19 -5.63
CA GLU A 98 -26.61 -10.83 -6.48
C GLU A 98 -27.23 -9.51 -6.00
N ALA A 99 -27.53 -8.60 -6.92
CA ALA A 99 -28.04 -7.27 -6.59
C ALA A 99 -29.31 -7.30 -5.70
N SER A 100 -30.17 -8.32 -5.88
CA SER A 100 -31.37 -8.54 -5.07
C SER A 100 -31.09 -8.84 -3.59
N LYS A 101 -29.87 -9.33 -3.28
CA LYS A 101 -29.44 -9.70 -1.94
C LYS A 101 -28.69 -8.60 -1.21
N ILE A 102 -28.39 -7.48 -1.89
CA ILE A 102 -27.62 -6.39 -1.30
C ILE A 102 -28.58 -5.42 -0.57
N PRO A 103 -28.42 -5.22 0.75
CA PRO A 103 -29.24 -4.25 1.46
C PRO A 103 -29.00 -2.82 0.92
N LYS A 104 -30.06 -2.08 0.62
CA LYS A 104 -29.94 -0.68 0.13
C LYS A 104 -29.08 0.19 1.03
N LYS A 105 -29.17 0.00 2.36
CA LYS A 105 -28.35 0.73 3.33
C LYS A 105 -26.85 0.44 3.14
N ALA A 106 -26.47 -0.78 2.81
CA ALA A 106 -25.07 -1.16 2.56
C ALA A 106 -24.51 -0.41 1.34
N VAL A 107 -25.28 -0.36 0.25
CA VAL A 107 -24.91 0.40 -0.96
C VAL A 107 -24.79 1.90 -0.65
N MET A 108 -25.73 2.46 0.10
CA MET A 108 -25.66 3.88 0.50
C MET A 108 -24.39 4.18 1.32
N LEU A 109 -24.06 3.31 2.28
CA LEU A 109 -22.87 3.48 3.11
C LEU A 109 -21.58 3.32 2.30
N ASP A 110 -21.54 2.42 1.33
CA ASP A 110 -20.38 2.24 0.45
C ASP A 110 -20.18 3.44 -0.46
N ASN A 111 -21.24 3.93 -1.07
CA ASN A 111 -21.21 5.14 -1.93
C ASN A 111 -20.86 6.43 -1.16
N ALA A 112 -21.09 6.47 0.14
CA ALA A 112 -20.72 7.60 0.98
C ALA A 112 -19.24 7.58 1.42
N ARG A 113 -18.52 6.51 1.17
CA ARG A 113 -17.10 6.40 1.51
C ARG A 113 -16.25 7.22 0.55
N GLN A 114 -15.24 7.84 1.08
CA GLN A 114 -14.19 8.46 0.29
C GLN A 114 -13.00 7.52 0.23
N ILE A 115 -12.42 7.39 -0.96
CA ILE A 115 -11.17 6.67 -1.13
C ILE A 115 -10.08 7.53 -0.52
N GLY A 116 -9.29 6.93 0.38
CA GLY A 116 -8.15 7.59 1.00
C GLY A 116 -7.00 7.79 0.03
N SER A 117 -5.84 8.15 0.57
CA SER A 117 -4.63 8.31 -0.23
C SER A 117 -4.20 6.99 -0.85
N LEU A 118 -3.77 7.06 -2.10
CA LEU A 118 -3.18 5.97 -2.86
C LEU A 118 -1.65 6.05 -2.76
N PHE A 119 -0.99 4.92 -2.76
CA PHE A 119 0.46 4.87 -2.77
C PHE A 119 0.98 4.50 -4.15
N PHE A 120 1.97 5.24 -4.60
CA PHE A 120 2.77 4.87 -5.76
C PHE A 120 4.20 4.60 -5.30
N THR A 121 4.68 3.38 -5.50
CA THR A 121 6.01 2.96 -5.05
C THR A 121 6.86 2.50 -6.22
N VAL A 122 8.09 3.00 -6.26
CA VAL A 122 9.15 2.54 -7.16
C VAL A 122 10.11 1.69 -6.36
N TYR A 123 10.27 0.44 -6.77
CA TYR A 123 11.22 -0.50 -6.19
C TYR A 123 12.47 -0.54 -7.06
N LEU A 124 13.61 -0.18 -6.48
CA LEU A 124 14.90 -0.19 -7.16
C LEU A 124 15.80 -1.26 -6.56
N GLY A 125 16.33 -2.14 -7.40
CA GLY A 125 17.48 -2.99 -7.08
C GLY A 125 18.73 -2.31 -7.60
N LEU A 126 19.69 -2.03 -6.72
CA LEU A 126 20.93 -1.33 -7.05
C LEU A 126 22.11 -2.31 -7.01
N ASN A 127 22.95 -2.30 -8.02
CA ASN A 127 24.14 -3.15 -8.13
C ASN A 127 25.35 -2.60 -7.35
N ARG A 128 25.10 -1.90 -6.25
CA ARG A 128 26.07 -1.40 -5.27
C ARG A 128 25.46 -1.52 -3.87
N SER A 129 26.31 -1.64 -2.88
CA SER A 129 25.88 -1.61 -1.48
C SER A 129 25.43 -0.22 -1.06
N CYS A 130 24.60 -0.14 -0.03
CA CYS A 130 24.16 1.16 0.51
C CYS A 130 25.34 2.00 1.02
N ASP A 131 26.39 1.38 1.56
CA ASP A 131 27.55 2.09 2.08
C ASP A 131 28.41 2.69 0.94
N GLU A 132 28.62 1.94 -0.16
CA GLU A 132 29.31 2.48 -1.36
C GLU A 132 28.57 3.66 -1.98
N LEU A 133 27.24 3.68 -1.89
CA LEU A 133 26.41 4.77 -2.40
C LEU A 133 26.23 5.92 -1.40
N GLY A 134 26.74 5.80 -0.18
CA GLY A 134 26.59 6.82 0.87
C GLY A 134 25.18 6.92 1.43
N ILE A 135 24.37 5.85 1.30
CA ILE A 135 23.02 5.80 1.87
C ILE A 135 23.13 5.50 3.37
N GLY A 136 22.92 6.54 4.21
CA GLY A 136 23.09 6.46 5.67
C GLY A 136 21.86 5.94 6.43
N ASP A 137 20.68 6.36 6.01
CA ASP A 137 19.46 6.18 6.78
C ASP A 137 18.52 5.12 6.18
N TYR A 138 17.77 4.47 7.08
CA TYR A 138 16.69 3.56 6.66
C TYR A 138 15.57 4.30 5.96
N SER A 139 15.14 5.44 6.49
CA SER A 139 13.98 6.16 6.00
C SER A 139 14.23 7.66 5.96
N VAL A 140 13.96 8.26 4.80
CA VAL A 140 14.08 9.71 4.58
C VAL A 140 12.79 10.23 3.95
N PHE A 141 12.34 11.40 4.42
CA PHE A 141 11.16 12.09 3.90
C PHE A 141 11.60 13.35 3.17
N LEU A 142 11.31 13.44 1.89
CA LEU A 142 11.73 14.53 1.02
C LEU A 142 10.52 15.40 0.69
N PHE A 143 10.45 16.58 1.31
CA PHE A 143 9.42 17.57 1.09
C PHE A 143 10.02 18.83 0.45
N ASP A 144 9.20 19.59 -0.29
CA ASP A 144 9.58 20.88 -0.85
C ASP A 144 9.25 22.03 0.10
N SER A 145 8.38 21.82 1.07
CA SER A 145 7.97 22.83 2.04
C SER A 145 7.81 22.22 3.44
N PRO A 146 8.18 22.91 4.51
CA PRO A 146 7.87 22.51 5.88
C PRO A 146 6.38 22.72 6.23
N ASP A 147 5.61 23.45 5.44
CA ASP A 147 4.19 23.72 5.65
C ASP A 147 3.35 22.49 5.36
N ALA A 148 2.67 21.98 6.37
CA ALA A 148 1.86 20.77 6.26
C ALA A 148 0.66 20.92 5.30
N GLY A 149 0.08 22.12 5.19
CA GLY A 149 -1.00 22.40 4.24
C GLY A 149 -0.50 22.29 2.80
N LYS A 150 0.63 22.93 2.51
CA LYS A 150 1.26 22.85 1.19
C LYS A 150 1.66 21.42 0.83
N GLN A 151 2.19 20.64 1.79
CA GLN A 151 2.51 19.25 1.58
C GLN A 151 1.26 18.43 1.20
N TYR A 152 0.14 18.69 1.88
CA TYR A 152 -1.12 18.00 1.56
C TYR A 152 -1.63 18.36 0.16
N ASP A 153 -1.56 19.62 -0.22
CA ASP A 153 -2.04 20.07 -1.54
C ASP A 153 -1.27 19.40 -2.69
N THR A 154 0.00 19.01 -2.46
CA THR A 154 0.80 18.29 -3.46
C THR A 154 0.32 16.85 -3.71
N LEU A 155 -0.56 16.28 -2.89
CA LEU A 155 -1.08 14.92 -3.10
C LEU A 155 -1.97 14.80 -4.35
N ASN A 156 -2.46 15.91 -4.88
CA ASN A 156 -3.21 15.96 -6.14
C ASN A 156 -2.31 16.11 -7.37
N ASP A 157 -0.99 16.26 -7.17
CA ASP A 157 -0.04 16.57 -8.22
C ASP A 157 1.03 15.48 -8.34
N THR A 158 1.04 14.79 -9.47
CA THR A 158 2.03 13.76 -9.77
C THR A 158 3.44 14.29 -9.98
N GLU A 159 3.59 15.61 -10.21
CA GLU A 159 4.89 16.24 -10.49
C GLU A 159 5.57 16.77 -9.22
N HIS A 160 4.81 17.18 -8.20
CA HIS A 160 5.34 17.86 -7.02
C HIS A 160 5.07 17.13 -5.71
N SER A 161 4.46 15.93 -5.74
CA SER A 161 4.22 15.15 -4.54
C SER A 161 5.54 14.79 -3.83
N PHE A 162 5.50 14.75 -2.50
CA PHE A 162 6.66 14.38 -1.71
C PHE A 162 7.12 12.92 -1.96
N VAL A 163 8.34 12.60 -1.56
CA VAL A 163 8.91 11.25 -1.70
C VAL A 163 9.39 10.73 -0.35
N ILE A 164 8.89 9.58 0.02
CA ILE A 164 9.40 8.78 1.14
C ILE A 164 10.38 7.78 0.56
N VAL A 165 11.57 7.70 1.10
CA VAL A 165 12.59 6.75 0.65
C VAL A 165 12.94 5.81 1.78
N ASN A 166 12.94 4.51 1.50
CA ASN A 166 13.36 3.50 2.45
C ASN A 166 14.48 2.64 1.84
N CYS A 167 15.57 2.45 2.59
CA CYS A 167 16.63 1.50 2.27
C CYS A 167 16.54 0.29 3.20
N LEU A 168 15.95 -0.80 2.73
CA LEU A 168 15.71 -1.97 3.58
C LEU A 168 17.00 -2.59 4.13
N ASN A 169 18.10 -2.54 3.37
CA ASN A 169 19.40 -3.09 3.80
C ASN A 169 19.99 -2.40 5.04
N LYS A 170 19.51 -1.21 5.43
CA LYS A 170 19.96 -0.53 6.65
C LYS A 170 19.39 -1.15 7.94
N VAL A 171 18.31 -1.92 7.84
CA VAL A 171 17.67 -2.59 8.98
C VAL A 171 17.61 -4.12 8.82
N VAL A 172 17.67 -4.59 7.58
CA VAL A 172 17.76 -6.01 7.22
C VAL A 172 18.94 -6.17 6.25
N PRO A 173 20.17 -6.39 6.75
CA PRO A 173 21.38 -6.43 5.90
C PRO A 173 21.27 -7.41 4.72
N ASP A 174 20.65 -8.56 4.94
CA ASP A 174 20.48 -9.63 3.95
C ASP A 174 19.22 -9.47 3.07
N ALA A 175 18.61 -8.26 3.03
CA ALA A 175 17.42 -8.01 2.21
C ALA A 175 17.69 -8.18 0.71
N SER A 176 18.93 -8.03 0.27
CA SER A 176 19.38 -8.24 -1.11
C SER A 176 20.72 -8.98 -1.16
N PRO A 177 21.15 -9.49 -2.32
CA PRO A 177 22.45 -10.13 -2.48
C PRO A 177 23.61 -9.24 -2.03
N LYS A 178 24.69 -9.86 -1.54
CA LYS A 178 25.89 -9.15 -1.07
C LYS A 178 26.42 -8.20 -2.15
N GLY A 179 26.75 -6.98 -1.77
CA GLY A 179 27.25 -5.93 -2.67
C GLY A 179 26.15 -5.20 -3.44
N THR A 180 24.88 -5.44 -3.09
CA THR A 180 23.72 -4.75 -3.67
C THR A 180 22.89 -4.10 -2.58
N CYS A 181 21.92 -3.24 -2.95
CA CYS A 181 20.91 -2.76 -2.02
C CYS A 181 19.58 -2.49 -2.71
N MET A 182 18.54 -2.29 -1.89
CA MET A 182 17.19 -2.00 -2.37
C MET A 182 16.72 -0.66 -1.83
N LEU A 183 16.19 0.18 -2.72
CA LEU A 183 15.48 1.41 -2.36
C LEU A 183 14.02 1.31 -2.76
N PHE A 184 13.17 1.77 -1.89
CA PHE A 184 11.75 1.96 -2.14
C PHE A 184 11.44 3.45 -2.07
N LEU A 185 11.06 4.02 -3.19
CA LEU A 185 10.63 5.41 -3.28
C LEU A 185 9.10 5.41 -3.36
N THR A 186 8.47 5.96 -2.34
CA THR A 186 7.01 5.97 -2.23
C THR A 186 6.49 7.40 -2.18
N THR A 187 5.44 7.67 -2.93
CA THR A 187 4.65 8.90 -2.79
C THR A 187 3.20 8.57 -2.50
N MET A 188 2.50 9.50 -1.85
CA MET A 188 1.06 9.43 -1.65
C MET A 188 0.39 10.35 -2.66
N LEU A 189 -0.70 9.86 -3.25
CA LEU A 189 -1.51 10.59 -4.21
C LEU A 189 -2.98 10.41 -3.85
N THR A 190 -3.82 11.39 -4.15
CA THR A 190 -5.27 11.20 -4.10
C THR A 190 -5.77 10.53 -5.38
N GLU A 191 -7.00 10.06 -5.38
CA GLU A 191 -7.65 9.52 -6.58
C GLU A 191 -7.68 10.54 -7.73
N ASN A 192 -7.81 11.83 -7.42
CA ASN A 192 -7.85 12.92 -8.39
C ASN A 192 -6.54 13.06 -9.17
N ALA A 193 -5.40 12.68 -8.60
CA ALA A 193 -4.12 12.74 -9.30
C ALA A 193 -4.06 11.82 -10.53
N TRP A 194 -4.91 10.79 -10.58
CA TRP A 194 -5.01 9.83 -11.68
C TRP A 194 -6.28 9.99 -12.52
N GLY A 195 -7.27 10.79 -12.09
CA GLY A 195 -8.60 10.84 -12.66
C GLY A 195 -8.64 11.14 -14.17
N ASP A 196 -7.71 11.97 -14.63
CA ASP A 196 -7.64 12.37 -16.06
C ASP A 196 -6.68 11.49 -16.88
N VAL A 197 -6.04 10.49 -16.27
CA VAL A 197 -5.08 9.63 -16.96
C VAL A 197 -5.82 8.53 -17.74
N LYS A 198 -5.84 8.68 -19.05
CA LYS A 198 -6.42 7.65 -19.94
C LYS A 198 -5.61 6.35 -19.88
N PRO A 199 -6.24 5.17 -20.05
CA PRO A 199 -5.56 3.87 -20.02
C PRO A 199 -4.32 3.79 -20.93
N GLU A 200 -4.39 4.38 -22.11
CA GLU A 200 -3.30 4.38 -23.10
C GLU A 200 -2.09 5.21 -22.62
N ALA A 201 -2.33 6.24 -21.82
CA ALA A 201 -1.31 7.12 -21.26
C ALA A 201 -0.72 6.61 -19.94
N TYR A 202 -1.38 5.63 -19.31
CA TYR A 202 -1.03 5.16 -17.95
C TYR A 202 0.44 4.81 -17.80
N LYS A 203 0.98 3.98 -18.70
CA LYS A 203 2.39 3.55 -18.65
C LYS A 203 3.36 4.74 -18.78
N LYS A 204 3.04 5.70 -19.65
CA LYS A 204 3.86 6.91 -19.84
C LYS A 204 3.87 7.79 -18.60
N VAL A 205 2.70 8.03 -18.00
CA VAL A 205 2.57 8.81 -16.77
C VAL A 205 3.29 8.11 -15.60
N LYS A 206 3.06 6.82 -15.42
CA LYS A 206 3.73 6.00 -14.42
C LYS A 206 5.26 6.10 -14.50
N ASN A 207 5.83 5.96 -15.69
CA ASN A 207 7.28 6.05 -15.89
C ASN A 207 7.81 7.47 -15.61
N ARG A 208 7.05 8.51 -15.96
CA ARG A 208 7.41 9.90 -15.68
C ARG A 208 7.47 10.16 -14.17
N ILE A 209 6.46 9.71 -13.42
CA ILE A 209 6.44 9.83 -11.95
C ILE A 209 7.65 9.11 -11.35
N ALA A 210 7.91 7.87 -11.77
CA ALA A 210 9.05 7.09 -11.28
C ALA A 210 10.38 7.82 -11.52
N LYS A 211 10.59 8.34 -12.74
CA LYS A 211 11.78 9.11 -13.08
C LYS A 211 11.93 10.35 -12.21
N ARG A 212 10.86 11.14 -12.05
CA ARG A 212 10.87 12.31 -11.18
C ARG A 212 11.22 11.97 -9.73
N MET A 213 10.69 10.86 -9.19
CA MET A 213 10.98 10.45 -7.83
C MET A 213 12.46 10.12 -7.62
N ILE A 214 13.08 9.43 -8.60
CA ILE A 214 14.52 9.14 -8.60
C ILE A 214 15.32 10.44 -8.67
N GLU A 215 15.00 11.33 -9.60
CA GLU A 215 15.67 12.63 -9.76
C GLU A 215 15.53 13.50 -8.50
N THR A 216 14.36 13.50 -7.85
CA THR A 216 14.15 14.21 -6.57
C THR A 216 15.07 13.66 -5.48
N TYR A 217 15.18 12.34 -5.38
CA TYR A 217 16.07 11.68 -4.43
C TYR A 217 17.53 12.08 -4.67
N GLU A 218 18.01 11.93 -5.91
CA GLU A 218 19.39 12.22 -6.28
C GLU A 218 19.74 13.72 -6.03
N HIS A 219 18.84 14.62 -6.44
CA HIS A 219 19.07 16.06 -6.28
C HIS A 219 19.08 16.50 -4.82
N LYS A 220 18.11 16.05 -4.00
CA LYS A 220 17.99 16.50 -2.61
C LYS A 220 19.05 15.95 -1.67
N LEU A 221 19.52 14.72 -1.93
CA LEU A 221 20.51 14.08 -1.07
C LEU A 221 21.93 14.08 -1.63
N GLY A 222 22.11 14.45 -2.89
CA GLY A 222 23.40 14.41 -3.56
C GLY A 222 23.93 12.98 -3.80
N ILE A 223 23.02 11.98 -3.78
CA ILE A 223 23.35 10.56 -3.94
C ILE A 223 22.90 10.10 -5.34
N SER A 224 23.85 9.67 -6.18
CA SER A 224 23.54 9.15 -7.51
C SER A 224 23.24 7.66 -7.45
N VAL A 225 22.05 7.26 -7.91
CA VAL A 225 21.60 5.86 -7.95
C VAL A 225 21.27 5.39 -9.36
N SER A 226 20.89 6.30 -10.25
CA SER A 226 20.49 5.99 -11.64
C SER A 226 21.48 5.13 -12.42
N PRO A 227 22.80 5.29 -12.31
CA PRO A 227 23.76 4.43 -13.02
C PRO A 227 23.81 3.00 -12.50
N TYR A 228 23.21 2.71 -11.38
CA TYR A 228 23.32 1.43 -10.67
C TYR A 228 22.01 0.63 -10.61
N ILE A 229 20.96 1.13 -11.27
CA ILE A 229 19.67 0.46 -11.39
C ILE A 229 19.74 -0.72 -12.38
#